data_614294f9d8f3b50c9ae4e1f3dfe1968e
#
_entry.id   614294f9d8f3b50c9ae4e1f3dfe1968e
#
_cell.length_a   1.000
_cell.length_b   1.000
_cell.length_c   1.000
_cell.angle_alpha   90.00
_cell.angle_beta   90.00
_cell.angle_gamma   90.00
#
_symmetry.space_group_name_H-M   'P 1'
#
loop_
_entity.id
_entity.type
_entity.pdbx_description
1 polymer ?
#
loop_
_entity_poly.entity_id
_entity_poly.type
_entity_poly.pdbx_seq_one_letter_code
_entity_poly.pdbx_strand_id
1 'polypeptide(L)'
;DGSQTAVNLAKFIYEYDLTNDIPLSAKDTFIVPFRQFFVFVSGAVRYPGRYPYIPNRTWEYYIGLAGGFYTDRKAGQKIAIYDVKSQKVAIGGRPIQPEDNIIAESNSFTYNMLRISGIVSTVLSLAALIINLLKL
;
A
#
# COMPACT_ATOMS: atom_id res chain seq x y z
N ASP A 1 13.57 18.91 39.07
CA ASP A 1 13.53 17.46 39.00
C ASP A 1 13.38 17.08 37.53
N GLY A 2 14.42 16.78 36.79
CA GLY A 2 14.40 16.58 35.34
C GLY A 2 13.70 15.27 34.88
N SER A 3 12.58 14.90 35.51
CA SER A 3 11.80 13.73 35.10
C SER A 3 11.15 13.97 33.72
N GLN A 4 11.24 13.00 32.83
CA GLN A 4 10.58 13.03 31.53
C GLN A 4 9.42 12.04 31.52
N THR A 5 8.24 12.52 31.14
CA THR A 5 7.06 11.69 30.97
C THR A 5 6.67 11.66 29.49
N ALA A 6 6.60 10.46 28.90
CA ALA A 6 6.14 10.31 27.52
C ALA A 6 4.61 10.30 27.48
N VAL A 7 4.02 11.20 26.71
CA VAL A 7 2.58 11.33 26.52
C VAL A 7 2.20 10.87 25.13
N ASN A 8 1.24 9.96 25.01
CA ASN A 8 0.70 9.55 23.72
C ASN A 8 -0.47 10.44 23.31
N LEU A 9 -0.20 11.42 22.45
CA LEU A 9 -1.20 12.34 21.94
C LEU A 9 -2.12 11.75 20.87
N ALA A 10 -1.86 10.54 20.39
CA ALA A 10 -2.65 9.93 19.31
C ALA A 10 -4.13 9.77 19.70
N LYS A 11 -4.41 9.34 20.92
CA LYS A 11 -5.78 9.21 21.43
C LYS A 11 -6.50 10.57 21.49
N PHE A 12 -5.80 11.58 21.97
CA PHE A 12 -6.35 12.93 22.01
C PHE A 12 -6.65 13.49 20.61
N ILE A 13 -5.71 13.38 19.67
CA ILE A 13 -5.81 13.98 18.34
C ILE A 13 -6.82 13.25 17.46
N TYR A 14 -6.85 11.91 17.52
CA TYR A 14 -7.65 11.10 16.59
C TYR A 14 -8.95 10.55 17.19
N GLU A 15 -9.02 10.41 18.52
CA GLU A 15 -10.16 9.82 19.22
C GLU A 15 -10.88 10.82 20.15
N TYR A 16 -10.32 12.03 20.33
CA TYR A 16 -10.80 13.07 21.28
C TYR A 16 -10.89 12.55 22.72
N ASP A 17 -10.06 11.57 23.09
CA ASP A 17 -10.03 11.00 24.42
C ASP A 17 -9.12 11.81 25.35
N LEU A 18 -9.74 12.52 26.31
CA LEU A 18 -9.10 13.38 27.31
C LEU A 18 -8.84 12.67 28.66
N THR A 19 -9.12 11.36 28.76
CA THR A 19 -9.04 10.64 30.05
C THR A 19 -7.66 10.59 30.67
N ASN A 20 -6.61 10.78 29.87
CA ASN A 20 -5.21 10.79 30.30
C ASN A 20 -4.56 12.17 30.13
N ASP A 21 -5.33 13.24 30.30
CA ASP A 21 -4.79 14.60 30.23
C ASP A 21 -3.80 14.85 31.39
N ILE A 22 -2.67 15.44 31.06
CA ILE A 22 -1.61 15.76 32.03
C ILE A 22 -1.53 17.28 32.17
N PRO A 23 -1.82 17.82 33.37
CA PRO A 23 -1.72 19.25 33.59
C PRO A 23 -0.26 19.70 33.49
N LEU A 24 -0.03 20.76 32.72
CA LEU A 24 1.27 21.38 32.57
C LEU A 24 1.49 22.41 33.68
N SER A 25 2.69 22.40 34.24
CA SER A 25 3.12 23.37 35.23
C SER A 25 3.97 24.48 34.61
N ALA A 26 4.08 25.61 35.31
CA ALA A 26 4.98 26.69 34.87
C ALA A 26 6.42 26.18 34.80
N LYS A 27 7.12 26.44 33.69
CA LYS A 27 8.47 26.01 33.34
C LYS A 27 8.60 24.58 32.83
N ASP A 28 7.52 23.84 32.60
CA ASP A 28 7.60 22.57 31.90
C ASP A 28 8.05 22.79 30.44
N THR A 29 8.88 21.87 29.95
CA THR A 29 9.32 21.88 28.56
C THR A 29 8.63 20.77 27.81
N PHE A 30 7.91 21.14 26.76
CA PHE A 30 7.24 20.20 25.89
C PHE A 30 8.10 19.89 24.67
N ILE A 31 8.53 18.63 24.53
CA ILE A 31 9.36 18.18 23.41
C ILE A 31 8.51 17.31 22.48
N VAL A 32 8.27 17.79 21.27
CA VAL A 32 7.61 16.99 20.22
C VAL A 32 8.68 16.43 19.29
N PRO A 33 9.06 15.15 19.45
CA PRO A 33 10.00 14.56 18.52
C PRO A 33 9.33 14.40 17.15
N PHE A 34 9.99 14.89 16.11
CA PHE A 34 9.52 14.69 14.74
C PHE A 34 9.76 13.23 14.33
N ARG A 35 8.71 12.42 14.43
CA ARG A 35 8.75 11.03 13.97
C ARG A 35 7.53 10.76 13.10
N GLN A 36 7.72 10.88 11.79
CA GLN A 36 6.68 10.59 10.84
C GLN A 36 6.79 9.15 10.34
N PHE A 37 5.75 8.39 10.56
CA PHE A 37 5.60 7.05 9.99
C PHE A 37 4.82 7.13 8.67
N PHE A 38 5.04 6.14 7.82
CA PHE A 38 4.42 6.05 6.51
C PHE A 38 3.76 4.70 6.30
N VAL A 39 2.84 4.67 5.35
CA VAL A 39 2.28 3.46 4.74
C VAL A 39 2.65 3.52 3.27
N PHE A 40 3.04 2.39 2.71
CA PHE A 40 3.36 2.29 1.29
C PHE A 40 2.13 1.81 0.53
N VAL A 41 1.80 2.46 -0.59
CA VAL A 41 0.74 2.04 -1.50
C VAL A 41 1.35 1.83 -2.88
N SER A 42 1.16 0.64 -3.43
CA SER A 42 1.76 0.25 -4.71
C SER A 42 0.81 -0.58 -5.56
N GLY A 43 1.23 -0.92 -6.77
CA GLY A 43 0.45 -1.72 -7.70
C GLY A 43 -0.51 -0.89 -8.56
N ALA A 44 -1.73 -1.39 -8.77
CA ALA A 44 -2.69 -0.81 -9.68
C ALA A 44 -3.51 0.34 -9.06
N VAL A 45 -2.82 1.37 -8.57
CA VAL A 45 -3.38 2.64 -8.10
C VAL A 45 -2.92 3.80 -8.99
N ARG A 46 -3.62 4.93 -8.95
CA ARG A 46 -3.27 6.10 -9.78
C ARG A 46 -1.96 6.75 -9.36
N TYR A 47 -1.74 6.87 -8.07
CA TYR A 47 -0.56 7.53 -7.49
C TYR A 47 0.11 6.61 -6.47
N PRO A 48 0.90 5.62 -6.93
CA PRO A 48 1.67 4.80 -6.00
C PRO A 48 2.70 5.64 -5.25
N GLY A 49 2.89 5.37 -3.96
CA GLY A 49 3.81 6.16 -3.16
C GLY A 49 3.76 5.88 -1.68
N ARG A 50 4.38 6.77 -0.92
CA ARG A 50 4.40 6.78 0.54
C ARG A 50 3.39 7.79 1.05
N TYR A 51 2.55 7.37 1.98
CA TYR A 51 1.51 8.21 2.59
C TYR A 51 1.72 8.30 4.09
N PRO A 52 1.51 9.46 4.71
CA PRO A 52 1.62 9.60 6.16
C PRO A 52 0.72 8.59 6.87
N TYR A 53 1.28 7.87 7.84
CA TYR A 53 0.49 6.98 8.66
C TYR A 53 -0.43 7.76 9.59
N ILE A 54 -1.69 7.38 9.61
CA ILE A 54 -2.70 7.89 10.54
C ILE A 54 -3.32 6.69 11.27
N PRO A 55 -3.31 6.67 12.60
CA PRO A 55 -3.89 5.58 13.37
C PRO A 55 -5.36 5.32 13.03
N ASN A 56 -5.78 4.07 13.17
CA ASN A 56 -7.16 3.63 12.99
C ASN A 56 -7.75 3.87 11.59
N ARG A 57 -6.89 4.08 10.57
CA ARG A 57 -7.34 4.13 9.18
C ARG A 57 -7.25 2.76 8.53
N THR A 58 -8.21 2.51 7.63
CA THR A 58 -8.29 1.26 6.86
C THR A 58 -7.49 1.36 5.56
N TRP A 59 -7.29 0.24 4.89
CA TRP A 59 -6.60 0.22 3.61
C TRP A 59 -7.34 1.03 2.52
N GLU A 60 -8.68 1.08 2.57
CA GLU A 60 -9.50 1.87 1.64
C GLU A 60 -9.15 3.35 1.70
N TYR A 61 -8.89 3.87 2.90
CA TYR A 61 -8.46 5.24 3.10
C TYR A 61 -7.17 5.53 2.32
N TYR A 62 -6.16 4.65 2.42
CA TYR A 62 -4.88 4.82 1.74
C TYR A 62 -4.98 4.62 0.23
N ILE A 63 -5.81 3.68 -0.23
CA ILE A 63 -6.13 3.55 -1.66
C ILE A 63 -6.82 4.83 -2.18
N GLY A 64 -7.72 5.42 -1.39
CA GLY A 64 -8.35 6.71 -1.69
C GLY A 64 -7.32 7.83 -1.84
N LEU A 65 -6.36 7.96 -0.91
CA LEU A 65 -5.24 8.92 -1.00
C LEU A 65 -4.38 8.69 -2.25
N ALA A 66 -4.20 7.43 -2.66
CA ALA A 66 -3.51 7.07 -3.88
C ALA A 66 -4.34 7.29 -5.16
N GLY A 67 -5.45 8.03 -5.07
CA GLY A 67 -6.32 8.36 -6.21
C GLY A 67 -7.23 7.21 -6.66
N GLY A 68 -7.36 6.16 -5.85
CA GLY A 68 -8.15 4.98 -6.15
C GLY A 68 -7.44 3.99 -7.08
N PHE A 69 -8.16 2.92 -7.39
CA PHE A 69 -7.66 1.90 -8.32
C PHE A 69 -7.56 2.43 -9.76
N TYR A 70 -6.56 1.95 -10.47
CA TYR A 70 -6.37 2.28 -11.88
C TYR A 70 -7.37 1.47 -12.73
N THR A 71 -8.38 2.14 -13.28
CA THR A 71 -9.51 1.50 -13.97
C THR A 71 -9.12 0.79 -15.26
N ASP A 72 -8.12 1.31 -15.99
CA ASP A 72 -7.71 0.76 -17.29
C ASP A 72 -7.03 -0.61 -17.19
N ARG A 73 -6.51 -0.97 -16.03
CA ARG A 73 -5.86 -2.27 -15.81
C ARG A 73 -6.81 -3.35 -15.30
N LYS A 74 -8.14 -3.08 -15.29
CA LYS A 74 -9.15 -3.99 -14.72
C LYS A 74 -8.66 -4.61 -13.41
N ALA A 75 -8.05 -3.76 -12.58
CA ALA A 75 -7.63 -4.16 -11.27
C ALA A 75 -8.90 -4.60 -10.54
N GLY A 76 -9.03 -5.88 -10.31
CA GLY A 76 -10.22 -6.46 -9.67
C GLY A 76 -10.23 -6.15 -8.19
N GLN A 77 -10.10 -4.89 -7.79
CA GLN A 77 -10.16 -4.36 -6.42
C GLN A 77 -9.54 -5.29 -5.35
N LYS A 78 -8.70 -6.23 -5.79
CA LYS A 78 -7.98 -7.13 -4.90
C LYS A 78 -6.78 -6.42 -4.33
N ILE A 79 -6.61 -6.52 -3.04
CA ILE A 79 -5.44 -5.98 -2.35
C ILE A 79 -4.70 -7.09 -1.62
N ALA A 80 -3.41 -6.88 -1.43
CA ALA A 80 -2.59 -7.64 -0.50
C ALA A 80 -1.91 -6.65 0.43
N ILE A 81 -1.87 -6.96 1.72
CA ILE A 81 -1.20 -6.16 2.73
C ILE A 81 -0.02 -6.98 3.25
N TYR A 82 1.14 -6.35 3.30
CA TYR A 82 2.35 -6.94 3.86
C TYR A 82 2.86 -6.06 5.00
N ASP A 83 3.30 -6.69 6.06
CA ASP A 83 3.93 -5.99 7.18
C ASP A 83 5.41 -5.65 6.90
N VAL A 84 6.06 -5.00 7.86
CA VAL A 84 7.50 -4.65 7.82
C VAL A 84 8.39 -5.88 7.57
N LYS A 85 7.94 -7.07 8.00
CA LYS A 85 8.67 -8.32 7.81
C LYS A 85 8.33 -9.02 6.50
N SER A 86 7.60 -8.34 5.60
CA SER A 86 7.09 -8.90 4.35
C SER A 86 6.14 -10.11 4.53
N GLN A 87 5.52 -10.22 5.69
CA GLN A 87 4.50 -11.25 5.95
C GLN A 87 3.14 -10.74 5.49
N LYS A 88 2.40 -11.59 4.77
CA LYS A 88 1.06 -11.24 4.31
C LYS A 88 0.10 -11.17 5.49
N VAL A 89 -0.58 -10.04 5.59
CA VAL A 89 -1.57 -9.76 6.64
C VAL A 89 -2.98 -10.02 6.09
N ALA A 90 -3.82 -10.68 6.88
CA ALA A 90 -5.22 -10.87 6.51
C ALA A 90 -5.95 -9.52 6.47
N ILE A 91 -6.72 -9.29 5.40
CA ILE A 91 -7.54 -8.10 5.25
C ILE A 91 -8.61 -8.09 6.35
N GLY A 92 -8.67 -7.01 7.13
CA GLY A 92 -9.58 -6.90 8.27
C GLY A 92 -9.10 -7.64 9.54
N GLY A 93 -7.99 -8.35 9.50
CA GLY A 93 -7.45 -9.05 10.68
C GLY A 93 -6.84 -8.13 11.74
N ARG A 94 -6.34 -6.96 11.31
CA ARG A 94 -5.83 -5.89 12.17
C ARG A 94 -5.91 -4.53 11.46
N PRO A 95 -5.88 -3.41 12.20
CA PRO A 95 -5.72 -2.09 11.58
C PRO A 95 -4.36 -1.98 10.88
N ILE A 96 -4.29 -1.07 9.88
CA ILE A 96 -3.03 -0.74 9.19
C ILE A 96 -2.03 -0.22 10.22
N GLN A 97 -0.81 -0.68 10.10
CA GLN A 97 0.31 -0.31 10.96
C GLN A 97 1.32 0.58 10.20
N PRO A 98 2.17 1.31 10.92
CA PRO A 98 3.32 1.98 10.29
C PRO A 98 4.16 1.01 9.44
N GLU A 99 4.57 1.49 8.28
CA GLU A 99 5.42 0.77 7.32
C GLU A 99 4.76 -0.45 6.65
N ASP A 100 3.45 -0.66 6.85
CA ASP A 100 2.71 -1.63 6.05
C ASP A 100 2.76 -1.25 4.56
N ASN A 101 2.82 -2.27 3.71
CA ASN A 101 2.76 -2.13 2.27
C ASN A 101 1.42 -2.66 1.74
N ILE A 102 0.60 -1.76 1.21
CA ILE A 102 -0.69 -2.07 0.59
C ILE A 102 -0.47 -2.17 -0.92
N ILE A 103 -0.65 -3.35 -1.47
CA ILE A 103 -0.48 -3.63 -2.89
C ILE A 103 -1.84 -3.83 -3.53
N ALA A 104 -2.21 -2.95 -4.46
CA ALA A 104 -3.35 -3.16 -5.33
C ALA A 104 -2.96 -4.15 -6.44
N GLU A 105 -3.49 -5.36 -6.38
CA GLU A 105 -3.18 -6.39 -7.37
C GLU A 105 -3.80 -6.01 -8.72
N SER A 106 -2.99 -5.98 -9.77
CA SER A 106 -3.49 -5.86 -11.13
C SER A 106 -3.95 -7.23 -11.61
N ASN A 107 -5.01 -7.29 -12.41
CA ASN A 107 -5.39 -8.51 -13.10
C ASN A 107 -4.37 -8.77 -14.23
N SER A 108 -3.19 -9.25 -13.84
CA SER A 108 -2.04 -9.44 -14.73
C SER A 108 -2.26 -10.53 -15.77
N PHE A 109 -3.35 -11.32 -15.64
CA PHE A 109 -3.66 -12.38 -16.60
C PHE A 109 -3.87 -11.81 -18.00
N THR A 110 -4.67 -10.75 -18.15
CA THR A 110 -4.92 -10.13 -19.46
C THR A 110 -3.66 -9.46 -20.01
N TYR A 111 -2.87 -8.80 -19.15
CA TYR A 111 -1.61 -8.18 -19.56
C TYR A 111 -0.56 -9.21 -19.96
N ASN A 112 -0.43 -10.30 -19.22
CA ASN A 112 0.49 -11.40 -19.54
C ASN A 112 0.00 -12.18 -20.76
N MET A 113 -1.29 -12.40 -20.94
CA MET A 113 -1.87 -13.03 -22.13
C MET A 113 -1.59 -12.22 -23.40
N LEU A 114 -1.74 -10.91 -23.37
CA LEU A 114 -1.41 -10.05 -24.52
C LEU A 114 0.07 -10.07 -24.86
N ARG A 115 0.93 -10.13 -23.86
CA ARG A 115 2.40 -10.24 -24.05
C ARG A 115 2.80 -11.60 -24.59
N ILE A 116 2.18 -12.68 -24.09
CA ILE A 116 2.46 -14.06 -24.55
C ILE A 116 1.84 -14.30 -25.95
N SER A 117 0.65 -13.75 -26.25
CA SER A 117 0.02 -13.91 -27.56
C SER A 117 0.87 -13.34 -28.69
N GLY A 118 1.56 -12.22 -28.47
CA GLY A 118 2.53 -11.67 -29.43
C GLY A 118 3.69 -12.62 -29.72
N ILE A 119 4.24 -13.25 -28.70
CA ILE A 119 5.34 -14.22 -28.85
C ILE A 119 4.86 -15.51 -29.55
N VAL A 120 3.68 -16.02 -29.17
CA VAL A 120 3.09 -17.22 -29.77
C VAL A 120 2.78 -17.00 -31.26
N SER A 121 2.29 -15.82 -31.63
CA SER A 121 1.98 -15.53 -33.05
C SER A 121 3.25 -15.47 -33.90
N THR A 122 4.36 -14.93 -33.39
CA THR A 122 5.63 -14.90 -34.12
C THR A 122 6.23 -16.31 -34.29
N VAL A 123 6.15 -17.15 -33.24
CA VAL A 123 6.63 -18.54 -33.33
C VAL A 123 5.80 -19.36 -34.33
N LEU A 124 4.48 -19.21 -34.32
CA LEU A 124 3.58 -19.86 -35.27
C LEU A 124 3.85 -19.40 -36.72
N SER A 125 4.10 -18.12 -36.94
CA SER A 125 4.44 -17.60 -38.28
C SER A 125 5.75 -18.16 -38.80
N LEU A 126 6.78 -18.25 -37.95
CA LEU A 126 8.06 -18.84 -38.28
C LEU A 126 7.95 -20.36 -38.58
N ALA A 127 7.17 -21.08 -37.76
CA ALA A 127 6.93 -22.49 -37.97
C ALA A 127 6.21 -22.77 -39.32
N ALA A 128 5.17 -21.95 -39.66
CA ALA A 128 4.47 -22.05 -40.93
C ALA A 128 5.39 -21.77 -42.13
N LEU A 129 6.31 -20.80 -42.01
CA LEU A 129 7.30 -20.47 -43.03
C LEU A 129 8.30 -21.61 -43.24
N ILE A 130 8.76 -22.25 -42.19
CA ILE A 130 9.65 -23.40 -42.25
C ILE A 130 8.96 -24.62 -42.92
N ILE A 131 7.69 -24.88 -42.53
CA ILE A 131 6.89 -25.96 -43.14
C ILE A 131 6.68 -25.74 -44.62
N ASN A 132 6.44 -24.50 -45.07
CA ASN A 132 6.30 -24.18 -46.48
C ASN A 132 7.63 -24.35 -47.24
N LEU A 133 8.77 -24.01 -46.63
CA LEU A 133 10.10 -24.23 -47.27
C LEU A 133 10.48 -25.72 -47.39
N LEU A 134 10.02 -26.54 -46.45
CA LEU A 134 10.30 -27.98 -46.48
C LEU A 134 9.39 -28.77 -47.45
N LYS A 135 8.32 -28.14 -47.98
CA LYS A 135 7.42 -28.72 -48.96
C LYS A 135 7.76 -28.37 -50.43
N LEU A 136 8.79 -27.55 -50.62
CA LEU A 136 9.39 -27.22 -51.91
C LEU A 136 10.53 -28.17 -52.23
#